data_91d64a505be1789bd057beb82ce366f4
#
_entry.id   91d64a505be1789bd057beb82ce366f4
#
_cell.length_a   1.000
_cell.length_b   1.000
_cell.length_c   1.000
_cell.angle_alpha   90.00
_cell.angle_beta   90.00
_cell.angle_gamma   90.00
#
_symmetry.space_group_name_H-M   'P 1'
#
loop_
_entity.id
_entity.type
_entity.pdbx_description
1 polymer ?
#
loop_
_entity_poly.entity_id
_entity_poly.type
_entity_poly.pdbx_seq_one_letter_code
_entity_poly.pdbx_strand_id
1 'polypeptide(L)'
;GYIFNINAKEKVYNPDMVFYFITEYFSEKRPPEKIIDDNIMSDYKKVQNLFSLGELLGVKIDKDNKKELTEKEKQEAKESPKKIIGKLLNEILLTGRTTLPELTTMFNPGKRIEIKDIKSLLFYLGFMTFEKEGLRTYLKIPNYSMKKIFSEYFTEYIEERLTEYIDTDEIENAIITILEDGKIEPFAKEIENLLSKMDNRIFMGLDEKYIKAIMYSYLILTPYAMVKMEYPVENGYIDIAMFKRYEEVPYEAIIEVKYIKQKEYTEEKLKRKIKEAKEQIEKYKKSYELNTKNETMKKYIIVFVGKEAKYIEEVK
;
A
#
# COMPACT_ATOMS: atom_id res chain seq x y z
N GLY A 1 9.07 10.68 10.88
CA GLY A 1 8.78 11.48 12.07
C GLY A 1 7.41 12.13 11.98
N TYR A 2 6.88 12.57 13.11
CA TYR A 2 5.52 13.05 13.30
C TYR A 2 5.45 14.58 13.42
N ILE A 3 4.40 15.17 12.90
CA ILE A 3 4.00 16.56 13.11
C ILE A 3 2.57 16.54 13.66
N PHE A 4 2.40 16.84 14.95
CA PHE A 4 1.09 16.86 15.60
C PHE A 4 0.46 18.27 15.65
N ASN A 5 1.22 19.31 15.36
CA ASN A 5 0.73 20.68 15.20
C ASN A 5 1.09 21.16 13.79
N ILE A 6 0.09 21.61 13.05
CA ILE A 6 0.26 22.05 11.65
C ILE A 6 1.27 23.19 11.45
N ASN A 7 1.56 23.93 12.52
CA ASN A 7 2.53 25.03 12.53
C ASN A 7 3.92 24.60 13.06
N ALA A 8 4.08 23.33 13.48
CA ALA A 8 5.37 22.83 13.94
C ALA A 8 6.38 22.79 12.80
N LYS A 9 7.60 23.25 13.08
CA LYS A 9 8.74 23.24 12.11
C LYS A 9 9.52 21.94 12.20
N GLU A 10 9.49 21.28 13.35
CA GLU A 10 10.29 20.08 13.62
C GLU A 10 9.41 18.86 13.76
N LYS A 11 9.96 17.73 13.32
CA LYS A 11 9.33 16.41 13.47
C LYS A 11 9.77 15.79 14.78
N VAL A 12 8.85 15.09 15.44
CA VAL A 12 9.14 14.28 16.63
C VAL A 12 9.11 12.79 16.25
N TYR A 13 9.79 11.98 17.04
CA TYR A 13 9.77 10.53 16.89
C TYR A 13 9.03 9.91 18.08
N ASN A 14 8.40 8.75 17.86
CA ASN A 14 7.84 7.97 18.95
C ASN A 14 9.00 7.40 19.79
N PRO A 15 9.13 7.77 21.08
CA PRO A 15 10.24 7.33 21.92
C PRO A 15 10.32 5.81 22.04
N ASP A 16 9.19 5.12 22.20
CA ASP A 16 9.16 3.66 22.38
C ASP A 16 9.71 2.94 21.15
N MET A 17 9.33 3.40 19.95
CA MET A 17 9.88 2.85 18.70
C MET A 17 11.39 3.10 18.56
N VAL A 18 11.87 4.27 19.00
CA VAL A 18 13.30 4.59 18.96
C VAL A 18 14.07 3.73 19.95
N PHE A 19 13.56 3.60 21.18
CA PHE A 19 14.21 2.76 22.21
C PHE A 19 14.22 1.30 21.81
N TYR A 20 13.12 0.77 21.31
CA TYR A 20 13.04 -0.59 20.79
C TYR A 20 14.11 -0.82 19.71
N PHE A 21 14.13 0.03 18.68
CA PHE A 21 15.10 -0.09 17.58
C PHE A 21 16.54 -0.07 18.09
N ILE A 22 16.87 0.86 19.01
CA ILE A 22 18.21 0.99 19.55
C ILE A 22 18.59 -0.26 20.36
N THR A 23 17.70 -0.75 21.22
CA THR A 23 17.93 -1.93 22.04
C THR A 23 18.22 -3.15 21.19
N GLU A 24 17.37 -3.44 20.22
CA GLU A 24 17.54 -4.57 19.30
C GLU A 24 18.82 -4.44 18.46
N TYR A 25 19.10 -3.24 17.93
CA TYR A 25 20.30 -2.99 17.15
C TYR A 25 21.59 -3.21 17.97
N PHE A 26 21.62 -2.81 19.23
CA PHE A 26 22.79 -3.05 20.10
C PHE A 26 22.94 -4.51 20.50
N SER A 27 21.83 -5.24 20.66
CA SER A 27 21.83 -6.67 20.97
C SER A 27 22.32 -7.51 19.79
N GLU A 28 21.68 -7.32 18.62
CA GLU A 28 21.87 -8.17 17.45
C GLU A 28 22.97 -7.68 16.49
N LYS A 29 23.47 -6.45 16.67
CA LYS A 29 24.40 -5.76 15.76
C LYS A 29 23.88 -5.62 14.32
N ARG A 30 22.58 -5.77 14.14
CA ARG A 30 21.85 -5.61 12.87
C ARG A 30 20.50 -4.94 13.13
N PRO A 31 19.86 -4.34 12.12
CA PRO A 31 18.50 -3.83 12.28
C PRO A 31 17.53 -4.92 12.70
N PRO A 32 16.56 -4.63 13.58
CA PRO A 32 15.58 -5.61 14.02
C PRO A 32 14.79 -6.17 12.84
N GLU A 33 14.51 -7.47 12.86
CA GLU A 33 13.65 -8.11 11.86
C GLU A 33 12.23 -7.54 11.92
N LYS A 34 11.67 -7.47 13.12
CA LYS A 34 10.43 -6.75 13.38
C LYS A 34 10.75 -5.27 13.61
N ILE A 35 10.20 -4.40 12.79
CA ILE A 35 10.42 -2.94 12.91
C ILE A 35 9.61 -2.32 14.04
N ILE A 36 8.59 -3.02 14.52
CA ILE A 36 7.67 -2.58 15.57
C ILE A 36 7.63 -3.65 16.67
N ASP A 37 7.75 -3.20 17.91
CA ASP A 37 7.58 -4.04 19.09
C ASP A 37 6.18 -4.65 19.15
N ASP A 38 6.07 -5.91 19.63
CA ASP A 38 4.79 -6.64 19.68
C ASP A 38 3.77 -5.95 20.60
N ASN A 39 4.20 -5.20 21.64
CA ASN A 39 3.31 -4.45 22.51
C ASN A 39 2.71 -3.27 21.76
N ILE A 40 3.53 -2.54 20.99
CA ILE A 40 3.07 -1.46 20.12
C ILE A 40 2.13 -2.02 19.05
N MET A 41 2.45 -3.19 18.45
CA MET A 41 1.57 -3.88 17.50
C MET A 41 0.22 -4.25 18.11
N SER A 42 0.17 -4.67 19.38
CA SER A 42 -1.10 -5.01 20.04
C SER A 42 -2.04 -3.80 20.15
N ASP A 43 -1.50 -2.61 20.37
CA ASP A 43 -2.29 -1.38 20.41
C ASP A 43 -2.77 -0.98 19.00
N TYR A 44 -1.99 -1.22 17.98
CA TYR A 44 -2.39 -0.97 16.59
C TYR A 44 -3.45 -1.97 16.10
N LYS A 45 -3.42 -3.24 16.53
CA LYS A 45 -4.50 -4.21 16.25
C LYS A 45 -5.87 -3.77 16.79
N LYS A 46 -5.91 -2.99 17.89
CA LYS A 46 -7.16 -2.40 18.39
C LYS A 46 -7.75 -1.38 17.40
N VAL A 47 -6.93 -0.75 16.57
CA VAL A 47 -7.39 0.21 15.54
C VAL A 47 -7.92 -0.51 14.30
N GLN A 48 -7.50 -1.73 14.03
CA GLN A 48 -8.10 -2.59 13.02
C GLN A 48 -9.62 -2.72 13.29
N ASN A 49 -10.01 -2.83 14.56
CA ASN A 49 -11.41 -2.76 14.96
C ASN A 49 -12.11 -1.44 14.58
N LEU A 50 -11.41 -0.33 14.40
CA LEU A 50 -12.02 0.91 13.91
C LEU A 50 -12.43 0.83 12.44
N PHE A 51 -11.67 0.13 11.62
CA PHE A 51 -12.05 -0.14 10.23
C PHE A 51 -13.23 -1.11 10.19
N SER A 52 -13.24 -2.12 11.06
CA SER A 52 -14.35 -3.05 11.25
C SER A 52 -15.58 -2.38 11.88
N LEU A 53 -15.40 -1.44 12.81
CA LEU A 53 -16.49 -0.63 13.41
C LEU A 53 -17.16 0.28 12.37
N GLY A 54 -16.42 0.83 11.43
CA GLY A 54 -17.00 1.56 10.30
C GLY A 54 -17.93 0.66 9.47
N GLU A 55 -17.73 -0.65 9.50
CA GLU A 55 -18.60 -1.65 8.89
C GLU A 55 -19.82 -2.00 9.76
N LEU A 56 -19.65 -2.10 11.09
CA LEU A 56 -20.68 -2.47 12.07
C LEU A 56 -21.68 -1.33 12.36
N LEU A 57 -21.23 -0.08 12.35
CA LEU A 57 -22.06 1.09 12.55
C LEU A 57 -22.85 1.46 11.29
N GLY A 58 -23.32 0.42 10.60
CA GLY A 58 -24.06 0.41 9.36
C GLY A 58 -24.77 1.72 9.05
N VAL A 59 -24.43 2.23 7.89
CA VAL A 59 -25.05 3.36 7.21
C VAL A 59 -26.57 3.18 7.11
N LYS A 60 -27.32 3.47 8.20
CA LYS A 60 -28.75 3.72 8.08
C LYS A 60 -28.90 5.16 7.61
N ILE A 61 -29.39 5.30 6.39
CA ILE A 61 -29.85 6.59 5.87
C ILE A 61 -31.05 6.97 6.72
N ASP A 62 -30.87 8.01 7.54
CA ASP A 62 -31.96 8.61 8.27
C ASP A 62 -32.87 9.32 7.24
N LYS A 63 -34.07 8.79 7.05
CA LYS A 63 -35.05 9.32 6.08
C LYS A 63 -35.67 10.63 6.50
N ASP A 64 -35.35 11.12 7.70
CA ASP A 64 -36.08 12.24 8.30
C ASP A 64 -35.38 13.62 8.19
N ASN A 65 -34.18 13.71 7.64
CA ASN A 65 -33.53 15.01 7.42
C ASN A 65 -33.53 15.38 5.92
N LYS A 66 -34.61 16.08 5.51
CA LYS A 66 -34.74 16.72 4.19
C LYS A 66 -33.79 17.94 4.05
N LYS A 67 -32.49 17.73 4.03
CA LYS A 67 -31.55 18.65 3.37
C LYS A 67 -31.20 18.06 2.02
N GLU A 68 -31.32 18.88 0.97
CA GLU A 68 -30.90 18.49 -0.38
C GLU A 68 -29.40 18.20 -0.34
N LEU A 69 -29.08 16.89 -0.37
CA LEU A 69 -27.72 16.39 -0.50
C LEU A 69 -27.21 16.75 -1.90
N THR A 70 -25.98 17.19 -1.99
CA THR A 70 -25.31 17.35 -3.29
C THR A 70 -25.21 16.02 -4.03
N GLU A 71 -25.09 16.03 -5.35
CA GLU A 71 -24.97 14.79 -6.17
C GLU A 71 -23.80 13.90 -5.69
N LYS A 72 -22.75 14.51 -5.14
CA LYS A 72 -21.59 13.81 -4.57
C LYS A 72 -21.96 13.07 -3.28
N GLU A 73 -22.70 13.72 -2.38
CA GLU A 73 -23.19 13.13 -1.12
C GLU A 73 -24.24 12.03 -1.38
N LYS A 74 -25.05 12.17 -2.43
CA LYS A 74 -26.00 11.12 -2.87
C LYS A 74 -25.27 9.90 -3.44
N GLN A 75 -24.12 10.09 -4.07
CA GLN A 75 -23.30 9.00 -4.61
C GLN A 75 -22.53 8.28 -3.51
N GLU A 76 -22.00 9.01 -2.53
CA GLU A 76 -21.35 8.45 -1.33
C GLU A 76 -22.34 7.70 -0.43
N ALA A 77 -23.58 8.19 -0.30
CA ALA A 77 -24.66 7.50 0.43
C ALA A 77 -25.08 6.16 -0.18
N LYS A 78 -24.74 5.90 -1.44
CA LYS A 78 -25.01 4.63 -2.16
C LYS A 78 -23.87 3.61 -2.03
N GLU A 79 -22.69 4.00 -1.57
CA GLU A 79 -21.57 3.08 -1.40
C GLU A 79 -21.62 2.40 -0.02
N SER A 80 -21.31 1.10 0.02
CA SER A 80 -21.21 0.40 1.30
C SER A 80 -20.02 0.95 2.11
N PRO A 81 -20.10 1.01 3.46
CA PRO A 81 -18.98 1.43 4.31
C PRO A 81 -17.67 0.70 3.99
N LYS A 82 -17.75 -0.59 3.72
CA LYS A 82 -16.62 -1.42 3.30
C LYS A 82 -15.89 -0.88 2.07
N LYS A 83 -16.63 -0.41 1.07
CA LYS A 83 -16.07 0.16 -0.16
C LYS A 83 -15.38 1.50 0.09
N ILE A 84 -15.92 2.32 0.98
CA ILE A 84 -15.33 3.61 1.36
C ILE A 84 -14.00 3.41 2.08
N ILE A 85 -13.93 2.46 3.01
CA ILE A 85 -12.70 2.11 3.74
C ILE A 85 -11.65 1.56 2.78
N GLY A 86 -12.01 0.65 1.89
CA GLY A 86 -11.09 0.13 0.87
C GLY A 86 -10.52 1.22 -0.03
N LYS A 87 -11.34 2.20 -0.44
CA LYS A 87 -10.85 3.36 -1.19
C LYS A 87 -9.88 4.21 -0.38
N LEU A 88 -10.15 4.44 0.91
CA LEU A 88 -9.26 5.18 1.79
C LEU A 88 -7.92 4.46 1.97
N LEU A 89 -7.94 3.17 2.26
CA LEU A 89 -6.72 2.36 2.40
C LEU A 89 -5.90 2.36 1.12
N ASN A 90 -6.56 2.17 -0.03
CA ASN A 90 -5.91 2.22 -1.34
C ASN A 90 -5.29 3.61 -1.62
N GLU A 91 -6.02 4.71 -1.33
CA GLU A 91 -5.50 6.07 -1.45
C GLU A 91 -4.25 6.28 -0.59
N ILE A 92 -4.32 5.87 0.69
CA ILE A 92 -3.22 6.01 1.65
C ILE A 92 -2.00 5.20 1.21
N LEU A 93 -2.18 3.97 0.75
CA LEU A 93 -1.07 3.13 0.28
C LEU A 93 -0.40 3.68 -0.98
N LEU A 94 -1.22 4.08 -1.97
CA LEU A 94 -0.70 4.59 -3.25
C LEU A 94 0.00 5.92 -3.14
N THR A 95 -0.57 6.85 -2.36
CA THR A 95 -0.08 8.22 -2.32
C THR A 95 0.73 8.55 -1.07
N GLY A 96 0.71 7.66 -0.07
CA GLY A 96 1.27 7.87 1.26
C GLY A 96 0.50 8.89 2.09
N ARG A 97 -0.60 9.46 1.58
CA ARG A 97 -1.35 10.54 2.22
C ARG A 97 -2.83 10.57 1.81
N THR A 98 -3.63 11.29 2.58
CA THR A 98 -5.02 11.61 2.26
C THR A 98 -5.36 13.04 2.64
N THR A 99 -6.33 13.65 1.97
CA THR A 99 -6.76 15.02 2.30
C THR A 99 -7.56 15.06 3.59
N LEU A 100 -7.31 16.07 4.43
CA LEU A 100 -8.12 16.36 5.60
C LEU A 100 -8.29 17.86 5.75
N PRO A 101 -9.46 18.42 5.44
CA PRO A 101 -9.70 19.86 5.59
C PRO A 101 -9.75 20.28 7.05
N GLU A 102 -10.32 19.46 7.94
CA GLU A 102 -10.48 19.73 9.36
C GLU A 102 -10.53 18.42 10.17
N LEU A 103 -9.95 18.46 11.39
CA LEU A 103 -10.04 17.37 12.35
C LEU A 103 -11.36 17.39 13.09
N THR A 104 -11.97 16.24 13.31
CA THR A 104 -13.08 16.06 14.24
C THR A 104 -12.55 16.18 15.66
N THR A 105 -13.02 17.18 16.41
CA THR A 105 -12.61 17.44 17.81
C THR A 105 -13.51 16.77 18.82
N MET A 106 -14.77 16.50 18.46
CA MET A 106 -15.77 15.85 19.31
C MET A 106 -16.41 14.67 18.61
N PHE A 107 -16.15 13.48 19.12
CA PHE A 107 -16.77 12.24 18.64
C PHE A 107 -18.06 12.00 19.43
N ASN A 108 -19.19 11.93 18.75
CA ASN A 108 -20.47 11.63 19.36
C ASN A 108 -20.84 10.15 19.13
N PRO A 109 -20.85 9.33 20.20
CA PRO A 109 -21.17 7.90 20.07
C PRO A 109 -22.57 7.60 19.52
N GLY A 110 -23.49 8.58 19.59
CA GLY A 110 -24.87 8.47 19.06
C GLY A 110 -25.01 8.88 17.60
N LYS A 111 -23.96 9.41 16.97
CA LYS A 111 -23.95 9.79 15.57
C LYS A 111 -23.15 8.76 14.75
N ARG A 112 -23.53 8.66 13.50
CA ARG A 112 -22.82 7.86 12.51
C ARG A 112 -21.39 8.38 12.33
N ILE A 113 -20.42 7.47 12.28
CA ILE A 113 -19.03 7.77 11.97
C ILE A 113 -18.91 8.11 10.48
N GLU A 114 -18.35 9.27 10.18
CA GLU A 114 -18.03 9.72 8.83
C GLU A 114 -16.56 9.41 8.48
N ILE A 115 -16.22 9.47 7.20
CA ILE A 115 -14.85 9.24 6.75
C ILE A 115 -13.84 10.24 7.36
N LYS A 116 -14.27 11.48 7.61
CA LYS A 116 -13.45 12.49 8.31
C LYS A 116 -13.14 12.09 9.76
N ASP A 117 -14.09 11.40 10.42
CA ASP A 117 -13.90 10.93 11.79
C ASP A 117 -12.86 9.82 11.83
N ILE A 118 -12.91 8.89 10.87
CA ILE A 118 -11.92 7.82 10.72
C ILE A 118 -10.52 8.44 10.46
N LYS A 119 -10.42 9.39 9.54
CA LYS A 119 -9.16 10.09 9.26
C LYS A 119 -8.64 10.82 10.51
N SER A 120 -9.52 11.46 11.29
CA SER A 120 -9.17 12.14 12.53
C SER A 120 -8.68 11.15 13.60
N LEU A 121 -9.33 10.00 13.74
CA LEU A 121 -8.88 8.93 14.63
C LEU A 121 -7.52 8.39 14.24
N LEU A 122 -7.27 8.15 12.95
CA LEU A 122 -5.94 7.74 12.46
C LEU A 122 -4.83 8.74 12.84
N PHE A 123 -5.15 10.03 12.84
CA PHE A 123 -4.23 11.05 13.30
C PHE A 123 -4.03 11.02 14.82
N TYR A 124 -5.11 11.03 15.62
CA TYR A 124 -5.02 11.03 17.08
C TYR A 124 -4.35 9.77 17.65
N LEU A 125 -4.48 8.65 16.97
CA LEU A 125 -3.86 7.39 17.35
C LEU A 125 -2.43 7.21 16.80
N GLY A 126 -1.89 8.24 16.10
CA GLY A 126 -0.51 8.23 15.63
C GLY A 126 -0.24 7.39 14.38
N PHE A 127 -1.28 6.97 13.64
CA PHE A 127 -1.11 6.28 12.36
C PHE A 127 -0.71 7.24 11.25
N MET A 128 -1.18 8.47 11.35
CA MET A 128 -0.91 9.52 10.38
C MET A 128 -0.40 10.79 11.05
N THR A 129 0.22 11.64 10.28
CA THR A 129 0.78 12.91 10.73
C THR A 129 0.37 14.02 9.77
N PHE A 130 0.44 15.27 10.19
CA PHE A 130 0.20 16.40 9.30
C PHE A 130 1.26 16.57 8.23
N GLU A 131 0.81 16.96 7.05
CA GLU A 131 1.61 17.54 5.98
C GLU A 131 0.89 18.75 5.40
N LYS A 132 1.59 19.87 5.26
CA LYS A 132 1.06 21.08 4.64
C LYS A 132 1.72 21.32 3.29
N GLU A 133 0.90 21.51 2.27
CA GLU A 133 1.36 21.83 0.92
C GLU A 133 0.56 23.03 0.40
N GLY A 134 1.19 24.20 0.42
CA GLY A 134 0.50 25.46 0.14
C GLY A 134 -0.65 25.73 1.11
N LEU A 135 -1.87 25.83 0.57
CA LEU A 135 -3.10 26.04 1.37
C LEU A 135 -3.79 24.73 1.77
N ARG A 136 -3.29 23.60 1.32
CA ARG A 136 -3.92 22.29 1.57
C ARG A 136 -3.25 21.60 2.74
N THR A 137 -4.08 20.95 3.55
CA THR A 137 -3.64 20.07 4.63
C THR A 137 -3.90 18.63 4.26
N TYR A 138 -2.91 17.80 4.49
CA TYR A 138 -2.96 16.36 4.30
C TYR A 138 -2.63 15.65 5.59
N LEU A 139 -3.14 14.47 5.73
CA LEU A 139 -2.60 13.45 6.63
C LEU A 139 -1.74 12.52 5.81
N LYS A 140 -0.50 12.27 6.25
CA LYS A 140 0.42 11.34 5.60
C LYS A 140 0.94 10.28 6.55
N ILE A 141 1.40 9.19 5.99
CA ILE A 141 2.07 8.13 6.74
C ILE A 141 3.39 8.67 7.29
N PRO A 142 3.64 8.59 8.62
CA PRO A 142 4.81 9.22 9.24
C PRO A 142 6.13 8.50 8.97
N ASN A 143 6.09 7.18 8.78
CA ASN A 143 7.28 6.33 8.65
C ASN A 143 6.98 4.99 7.97
N TYR A 144 8.05 4.20 7.74
CA TYR A 144 7.96 2.91 7.08
C TYR A 144 7.17 1.86 7.88
N SER A 145 7.29 1.88 9.21
CA SER A 145 6.53 0.96 10.09
C SER A 145 5.03 1.14 9.93
N MET A 146 4.56 2.40 9.89
CA MET A 146 3.15 2.67 9.65
C MET A 146 2.70 2.24 8.23
N LYS A 147 3.60 2.30 7.23
CA LYS A 147 3.29 1.74 5.89
C LYS A 147 3.04 0.24 5.95
N LYS A 148 3.84 -0.52 6.73
CA LYS A 148 3.61 -1.95 6.93
C LYS A 148 2.24 -2.22 7.54
N ILE A 149 1.87 -1.50 8.61
CA ILE A 149 0.57 -1.66 9.26
C ILE A 149 -0.59 -1.37 8.30
N PHE A 150 -0.52 -0.28 7.53
CA PHE A 150 -1.55 0.00 6.52
C PHE A 150 -1.60 -1.09 5.44
N SER A 151 -0.46 -1.69 5.10
CA SER A 151 -0.41 -2.79 4.15
C SER A 151 -1.03 -4.07 4.71
N GLU A 152 -0.79 -4.40 5.99
CA GLU A 152 -1.47 -5.50 6.69
C GLU A 152 -3.00 -5.31 6.66
N TYR A 153 -3.48 -4.12 7.00
CA TYR A 153 -4.93 -3.84 6.93
C TYR A 153 -5.49 -3.95 5.51
N PHE A 154 -4.70 -3.59 4.51
CA PHE A 154 -5.14 -3.69 3.13
C PHE A 154 -5.13 -5.14 2.63
N THR A 155 -4.14 -5.97 2.99
CA THR A 155 -4.14 -7.39 2.65
C THR A 155 -5.33 -8.09 3.30
N GLU A 156 -5.57 -7.90 4.60
CA GLU A 156 -6.74 -8.42 5.29
C GLU A 156 -8.05 -7.95 4.63
N TYR A 157 -8.14 -6.65 4.29
CA TYR A 157 -9.30 -6.12 3.56
C TYR A 157 -9.52 -6.82 2.22
N ILE A 158 -8.46 -7.18 1.49
CA ILE A 158 -8.55 -7.93 0.23
C ILE A 158 -8.97 -9.38 0.52
N GLU A 159 -8.30 -10.06 1.46
CA GLU A 159 -8.51 -11.47 1.78
C GLU A 159 -9.95 -11.76 2.26
N GLU A 160 -10.53 -10.90 3.10
CA GLU A 160 -11.94 -10.98 3.51
C GLU A 160 -12.95 -10.92 2.35
N ARG A 161 -12.52 -10.54 1.15
CA ARG A 161 -13.34 -10.34 -0.05
C ARG A 161 -13.04 -11.31 -1.15
N LEU A 162 -12.22 -12.29 -0.88
CA LEU A 162 -12.01 -13.39 -1.80
C LEU A 162 -13.20 -14.36 -1.72
N THR A 163 -13.50 -14.98 -2.84
CA THR A 163 -14.55 -16.01 -2.94
C THR A 163 -14.08 -17.35 -2.40
N GLU A 164 -12.77 -17.52 -2.31
CA GLU A 164 -12.11 -18.74 -1.85
C GLU A 164 -10.87 -18.38 -1.05
N TYR A 165 -10.45 -19.26 -0.15
CA TYR A 165 -9.22 -19.13 0.61
C TYR A 165 -7.99 -19.10 -0.31
N ILE A 166 -7.01 -18.29 0.06
CA ILE A 166 -5.64 -18.32 -0.48
C ILE A 166 -4.67 -18.64 0.65
N ASP A 167 -3.65 -19.40 0.30
CA ASP A 167 -2.54 -19.66 1.20
C ASP A 167 -1.55 -18.49 1.12
N THR A 168 -1.47 -17.72 2.17
CA THR A 168 -0.54 -16.58 2.25
C THR A 168 0.92 -17.01 2.37
N ASP A 169 1.18 -18.23 2.85
CA ASP A 169 2.54 -18.78 2.95
C ASP A 169 3.13 -19.00 1.55
N GLU A 170 2.30 -19.35 0.56
CA GLU A 170 2.74 -19.46 -0.85
C GLU A 170 3.16 -18.09 -1.41
N ILE A 171 2.47 -17.01 -1.04
CA ILE A 171 2.86 -15.65 -1.44
C ILE A 171 4.19 -15.28 -0.77
N GLU A 172 4.37 -15.60 0.51
CA GLU A 172 5.62 -15.33 1.23
C GLU A 172 6.79 -16.11 0.63
N ASN A 173 6.62 -17.39 0.34
CA ASN A 173 7.62 -18.23 -0.34
C ASN A 173 7.98 -17.66 -1.73
N ALA A 174 6.98 -17.20 -2.46
CA ALA A 174 7.21 -16.58 -3.77
C ALA A 174 8.00 -15.26 -3.66
N ILE A 175 7.81 -14.47 -2.58
CA ILE A 175 8.60 -13.27 -2.31
C ILE A 175 10.05 -13.64 -1.97
N ILE A 176 10.27 -14.69 -1.17
CA ILE A 176 11.61 -15.20 -0.87
C ILE A 176 12.33 -15.62 -2.16
N THR A 177 11.63 -16.29 -3.07
CA THR A 177 12.18 -16.70 -4.38
C THR A 177 12.67 -15.51 -5.24
N ILE A 178 12.04 -14.32 -5.13
CA ILE A 178 12.55 -13.11 -5.77
C ILE A 178 13.91 -12.73 -5.22
N LEU A 179 14.06 -12.80 -3.89
CA LEU A 179 15.24 -12.31 -3.18
C LEU A 179 16.40 -13.31 -3.19
N GLU A 180 16.12 -14.62 -3.22
CA GLU A 180 17.13 -15.68 -3.21
C GLU A 180 17.53 -16.16 -4.61
N ASP A 181 16.54 -16.39 -5.48
CA ASP A 181 16.76 -16.96 -6.80
C ASP A 181 16.73 -15.93 -7.93
N GLY A 182 16.25 -14.73 -7.67
CA GLY A 182 16.01 -13.70 -8.69
C GLY A 182 14.89 -14.12 -9.67
N LYS A 183 13.80 -14.74 -9.19
CA LYS A 183 12.67 -15.18 -10.03
C LYS A 183 11.37 -14.52 -9.57
N ILE A 184 10.72 -13.77 -10.44
CA ILE A 184 9.47 -13.05 -10.18
C ILE A 184 8.22 -13.87 -10.53
N GLU A 185 8.35 -14.89 -11.38
CA GLU A 185 7.23 -15.63 -11.94
C GLU A 185 6.35 -16.29 -10.87
N PRO A 186 6.90 -16.92 -9.80
CA PRO A 186 6.06 -17.47 -8.72
C PRO A 186 5.18 -16.40 -8.07
N PHE A 187 5.75 -15.23 -7.75
CA PHE A 187 4.99 -14.13 -7.15
C PHE A 187 3.90 -13.59 -8.10
N ALA A 188 4.21 -13.42 -9.37
CA ALA A 188 3.23 -12.96 -10.35
C ALA A 188 2.05 -13.95 -10.48
N LYS A 189 2.31 -15.27 -10.38
CA LYS A 189 1.27 -16.30 -10.37
C LYS A 189 0.40 -16.26 -9.11
N GLU A 190 0.99 -16.03 -7.94
CA GLU A 190 0.20 -15.91 -6.71
C GLU A 190 -0.68 -14.65 -6.73
N ILE A 191 -0.20 -13.54 -7.28
CA ILE A 191 -1.05 -12.37 -7.51
C ILE A 191 -2.17 -12.67 -8.52
N GLU A 192 -1.89 -13.40 -9.59
CA GLU A 192 -2.92 -13.87 -10.54
C GLU A 192 -3.96 -14.76 -9.85
N ASN A 193 -3.53 -15.72 -9.02
CA ASN A 193 -4.39 -16.59 -8.22
C ASN A 193 -5.31 -15.76 -7.31
N LEU A 194 -4.74 -14.80 -6.56
CA LEU A 194 -5.49 -13.86 -5.73
C LEU A 194 -6.53 -13.08 -6.54
N LEU A 195 -6.12 -12.46 -7.66
CA LEU A 195 -7.02 -11.70 -8.52
C LEU A 195 -8.15 -12.58 -9.08
N SER A 196 -7.87 -13.85 -9.38
CA SER A 196 -8.86 -14.81 -9.89
C SER A 196 -9.99 -15.05 -8.91
N LYS A 197 -9.68 -15.08 -7.61
CA LYS A 197 -10.61 -15.29 -6.50
C LYS A 197 -11.31 -14.02 -6.01
N MET A 198 -10.96 -12.85 -6.52
CA MET A 198 -11.65 -11.61 -6.18
C MET A 198 -13.07 -11.55 -6.78
N ASP A 199 -14.04 -11.08 -5.96
CA ASP A 199 -15.42 -10.82 -6.42
C ASP A 199 -15.41 -9.86 -7.63
N ASN A 200 -16.18 -10.19 -8.65
CA ASN A 200 -16.27 -9.40 -9.88
C ASN A 200 -16.70 -7.94 -9.62
N ARG A 201 -17.47 -7.67 -8.57
CA ARG A 201 -17.88 -6.30 -8.20
C ARG A 201 -16.72 -5.45 -7.73
N ILE A 202 -15.74 -6.06 -7.07
CA ILE A 202 -14.48 -5.39 -6.68
C ILE A 202 -13.60 -5.25 -7.91
N PHE A 203 -13.51 -6.31 -8.70
CA PHE A 203 -12.69 -6.37 -9.91
C PHE A 203 -13.07 -5.32 -10.97
N MET A 204 -14.36 -4.95 -11.09
CA MET A 204 -14.81 -3.94 -12.06
C MET A 204 -14.21 -2.55 -11.84
N GLY A 205 -13.67 -2.26 -10.66
CA GLY A 205 -12.99 -1.01 -10.31
C GLY A 205 -11.46 -1.07 -10.39
N LEU A 206 -10.88 -2.22 -10.77
CA LEU A 206 -9.43 -2.39 -10.81
C LEU A 206 -8.82 -1.55 -11.95
N ASP A 207 -7.74 -0.91 -11.60
CA ASP A 207 -6.82 -0.22 -12.50
C ASP A 207 -5.37 -0.61 -12.17
N GLU A 208 -4.43 -0.08 -12.92
CA GLU A 208 -3.00 -0.31 -12.72
C GLU A 208 -2.56 0.03 -11.29
N LYS A 209 -3.08 1.12 -10.74
CA LYS A 209 -2.73 1.58 -9.39
C LYS A 209 -3.18 0.61 -8.32
N TYR A 210 -4.38 0.03 -8.49
CA TYR A 210 -4.90 -0.93 -7.53
C TYR A 210 -4.09 -2.23 -7.53
N ILE A 211 -3.68 -2.72 -8.70
CA ILE A 211 -2.81 -3.91 -8.80
C ILE A 211 -1.45 -3.63 -8.17
N LYS A 212 -0.85 -2.48 -8.42
CA LYS A 212 0.38 -2.04 -7.75
C LYS A 212 0.22 -2.03 -6.23
N ALA A 213 -0.92 -1.53 -5.72
CA ALA A 213 -1.19 -1.51 -4.27
C ALA A 213 -1.30 -2.93 -3.69
N ILE A 214 -1.98 -3.85 -4.39
CA ILE A 214 -2.05 -5.25 -3.97
C ILE A 214 -0.64 -5.87 -3.93
N MET A 215 0.12 -5.78 -5.00
CA MET A 215 1.48 -6.32 -5.04
C MET A 215 2.36 -5.73 -3.92
N TYR A 216 2.34 -4.41 -3.80
CA TYR A 216 3.11 -3.70 -2.78
C TYR A 216 2.73 -4.11 -1.37
N SER A 217 1.44 -4.30 -1.08
CA SER A 217 0.96 -4.62 0.26
C SER A 217 1.48 -5.98 0.76
N TYR A 218 1.65 -6.96 -0.11
CA TYR A 218 2.29 -8.23 0.24
C TYR A 218 3.82 -8.10 0.30
N LEU A 219 4.44 -7.46 -0.70
CA LEU A 219 5.90 -7.34 -0.77
C LEU A 219 6.50 -6.59 0.43
N ILE A 220 5.84 -5.54 0.94
CA ILE A 220 6.36 -4.74 2.06
C ILE A 220 6.38 -5.50 3.39
N LEU A 221 5.60 -6.58 3.50
CA LEU A 221 5.53 -7.38 4.74
C LEU A 221 6.79 -8.22 4.95
N THR A 222 7.55 -8.53 3.88
CA THR A 222 8.80 -9.27 4.01
C THR A 222 9.77 -8.60 5.00
N PRO A 223 10.44 -9.37 5.87
CA PRO A 223 11.49 -8.83 6.74
C PRO A 223 12.82 -8.61 6.01
N TYR A 224 13.03 -9.25 4.84
CA TYR A 224 14.32 -9.34 4.16
C TYR A 224 14.62 -8.16 3.24
N ALA A 225 13.62 -7.38 2.86
CA ALA A 225 13.79 -6.22 1.99
C ALA A 225 13.07 -4.98 2.50
N MET A 226 13.61 -3.81 2.17
CA MET A 226 12.90 -2.54 2.26
C MET A 226 12.20 -2.29 0.93
N VAL A 227 10.87 -2.34 0.93
CA VAL A 227 10.06 -2.17 -0.27
C VAL A 227 9.53 -0.75 -0.35
N LYS A 228 9.68 -0.12 -1.51
CA LYS A 228 9.20 1.23 -1.78
C LYS A 228 8.35 1.24 -3.03
N MET A 229 7.23 1.91 -2.99
CA MET A 229 6.38 2.18 -4.15
C MET A 229 6.62 3.59 -4.66
N GLU A 230 6.50 3.78 -5.98
CA GLU A 230 6.74 5.07 -6.65
C GLU A 230 8.09 5.66 -6.22
N TYR A 231 9.15 4.83 -6.31
CA TYR A 231 10.48 5.24 -5.86
C TYR A 231 11.10 6.24 -6.82
N PRO A 232 11.42 7.47 -6.36
CA PRO A 232 11.95 8.50 -7.23
C PRO A 232 13.37 8.17 -7.69
N VAL A 233 13.62 8.33 -8.98
CA VAL A 233 14.93 8.29 -9.62
C VAL A 233 15.09 9.51 -10.52
N GLU A 234 16.31 9.82 -10.98
CA GLU A 234 16.57 11.02 -11.79
C GLU A 234 15.60 11.23 -12.97
N ASN A 235 15.13 10.14 -13.59
CA ASN A 235 14.33 10.18 -14.80
C ASN A 235 12.91 9.60 -14.64
N GLY A 236 12.34 9.64 -13.43
CA GLY A 236 10.97 9.17 -13.19
C GLY A 236 10.77 8.48 -11.84
N TYR A 237 9.81 7.58 -11.81
CA TYR A 237 9.46 6.82 -10.62
C TYR A 237 9.38 5.36 -10.96
N ILE A 238 10.06 4.52 -10.18
CA ILE A 238 9.96 3.06 -10.25
C ILE A 238 8.68 2.63 -9.55
N ASP A 239 7.86 1.82 -10.20
CA ASP A 239 6.59 1.38 -9.63
C ASP A 239 6.78 0.69 -8.27
N ILE A 240 7.64 -0.33 -8.19
CA ILE A 240 8.00 -1.01 -6.94
C ILE A 240 9.51 -1.29 -6.95
N ALA A 241 10.19 -0.90 -5.86
CA ALA A 241 11.61 -1.18 -5.65
C ALA A 241 11.79 -1.95 -4.34
N MET A 242 12.57 -3.02 -4.38
CA MET A 242 12.93 -3.88 -3.24
C MET A 242 14.43 -3.78 -3.00
N PHE A 243 14.82 -3.19 -1.87
CA PHE A 243 16.22 -3.07 -1.46
C PHE A 243 16.50 -4.05 -0.33
N LYS A 244 17.52 -4.88 -0.46
CA LYS A 244 17.90 -5.85 0.57
C LYS A 244 18.23 -5.16 1.90
N ARG A 245 17.85 -5.79 3.00
CA ARG A 245 18.15 -5.31 4.37
C ARG A 245 19.37 -5.97 4.95
N TYR A 246 19.77 -7.12 4.45
CA TYR A 246 20.87 -7.93 4.95
C TYR A 246 21.79 -8.29 3.79
N GLU A 247 23.09 -8.44 4.08
CA GLU A 247 24.09 -8.76 3.05
C GLU A 247 23.91 -10.15 2.46
N GLU A 248 23.35 -11.06 3.25
CA GLU A 248 23.09 -12.45 2.87
C GLU A 248 22.00 -12.58 1.79
N VAL A 249 21.17 -11.56 1.61
CA VAL A 249 20.15 -11.54 0.56
C VAL A 249 20.83 -11.29 -0.79
N PRO A 250 20.80 -12.27 -1.75
CA PRO A 250 21.54 -12.16 -3.00
C PRO A 250 21.03 -11.04 -3.92
N TYR A 251 19.71 -10.90 -4.02
CA TYR A 251 19.12 -10.02 -5.03
C TYR A 251 18.27 -8.90 -4.44
N GLU A 252 18.28 -7.80 -5.16
CA GLU A 252 17.35 -6.67 -5.04
C GLU A 252 16.47 -6.67 -6.30
N ALA A 253 15.34 -5.97 -6.30
CA ALA A 253 14.46 -5.97 -7.45
C ALA A 253 13.84 -4.61 -7.72
N ILE A 254 13.65 -4.29 -8.98
CA ILE A 254 12.70 -3.29 -9.43
C ILE A 254 11.65 -3.95 -10.33
N ILE A 255 10.40 -3.55 -10.16
CA ILE A 255 9.27 -4.13 -10.85
C ILE A 255 8.47 -3.01 -11.50
N GLU A 256 8.33 -3.09 -12.81
CA GLU A 256 7.47 -2.23 -13.60
C GLU A 256 6.17 -2.98 -13.90
N VAL A 257 5.03 -2.41 -13.51
CA VAL A 257 3.71 -3.03 -13.62
C VAL A 257 2.87 -2.29 -14.64
N LYS A 258 2.26 -3.03 -15.55
CA LYS A 258 1.27 -2.49 -16.49
C LYS A 258 -0.03 -3.27 -16.40
N TYR A 259 -1.13 -2.59 -16.69
CA TYR A 259 -2.45 -3.17 -16.66
C TYR A 259 -3.26 -2.85 -17.92
N ILE A 260 -3.97 -3.86 -18.41
CA ILE A 260 -4.94 -3.74 -19.52
C ILE A 260 -6.26 -4.34 -19.03
N LYS A 261 -7.34 -3.60 -19.10
CA LYS A 261 -8.67 -4.15 -18.81
C LYS A 261 -9.01 -5.24 -19.81
N GLN A 262 -9.61 -6.34 -19.36
CA GLN A 262 -9.95 -7.49 -20.21
C GLN A 262 -10.69 -7.09 -21.50
N LYS A 263 -11.68 -6.21 -21.38
CA LYS A 263 -12.48 -5.72 -22.52
C LYS A 263 -11.70 -4.82 -23.50
N GLU A 264 -10.53 -4.36 -23.10
CA GLU A 264 -9.68 -3.45 -23.89
C GLU A 264 -8.44 -4.19 -24.44
N TYR A 265 -8.34 -5.49 -24.21
CA TYR A 265 -7.21 -6.28 -24.63
C TYR A 265 -7.16 -6.42 -26.15
N THR A 266 -6.00 -6.15 -26.71
CA THR A 266 -5.56 -6.51 -28.07
C THR A 266 -4.08 -6.82 -28.00
N GLU A 267 -3.60 -7.66 -28.92
CA GLU A 267 -2.15 -7.98 -29.03
C GLU A 267 -1.30 -6.71 -29.28
N GLU A 268 -1.83 -5.76 -30.03
CA GLU A 268 -1.15 -4.48 -30.28
C GLU A 268 -1.03 -3.64 -29.01
N LYS A 269 -2.09 -3.62 -28.19
CA LYS A 269 -2.09 -2.92 -26.90
C LYS A 269 -1.11 -3.56 -25.93
N LEU A 270 -1.05 -4.89 -25.89
CA LEU A 270 -0.07 -5.63 -25.09
C LEU A 270 1.35 -5.27 -25.51
N LYS A 271 1.67 -5.38 -26.80
CA LYS A 271 3.00 -5.03 -27.33
C LYS A 271 3.40 -3.59 -27.02
N ARG A 272 2.44 -2.65 -27.10
CA ARG A 272 2.67 -1.24 -26.74
C ARG A 272 3.00 -1.10 -25.25
N LYS A 273 2.25 -1.76 -24.36
CA LYS A 273 2.49 -1.71 -22.91
C LYS A 273 3.83 -2.34 -22.51
N ILE A 274 4.22 -3.43 -23.13
CA ILE A 274 5.54 -4.03 -22.95
C ILE A 274 6.64 -3.04 -23.38
N LYS A 275 6.49 -2.41 -24.55
CA LYS A 275 7.46 -1.42 -25.03
C LYS A 275 7.57 -0.22 -24.07
N GLU A 276 6.44 0.33 -23.61
CA GLU A 276 6.40 1.42 -22.63
C GLU A 276 7.17 1.04 -21.35
N ALA A 277 6.95 -0.19 -20.83
CA ALA A 277 7.63 -0.67 -19.63
C ALA A 277 9.15 -0.85 -19.85
N LYS A 278 9.58 -1.41 -20.99
CA LYS A 278 10.99 -1.52 -21.34
C LYS A 278 11.68 -0.16 -21.43
N GLU A 279 11.05 0.81 -22.06
CA GLU A 279 11.56 2.18 -22.15
C GLU A 279 11.70 2.84 -20.75
N GLN A 280 10.79 2.55 -19.83
CA GLN A 280 10.88 3.02 -18.45
C GLN A 280 12.07 2.39 -17.72
N ILE A 281 12.23 1.07 -17.77
CA ILE A 281 13.37 0.39 -17.15
C ILE A 281 14.70 0.90 -17.72
N GLU A 282 14.80 1.10 -19.04
CA GLU A 282 16.01 1.66 -19.66
C GLU A 282 16.34 3.08 -19.19
N LYS A 283 15.34 3.89 -18.86
CA LYS A 283 15.55 5.20 -18.22
C LYS A 283 16.08 5.06 -16.80
N TYR A 284 15.55 4.10 -16.03
CA TYR A 284 15.97 3.87 -14.65
C TYR A 284 17.40 3.35 -14.54
N LYS A 285 17.83 2.48 -15.47
CA LYS A 285 19.23 1.98 -15.54
C LYS A 285 20.27 3.09 -15.59
N LYS A 286 19.91 4.27 -16.13
CA LYS A 286 20.80 5.43 -16.22
C LYS A 286 20.97 6.17 -14.91
N SER A 287 20.16 5.89 -13.88
CA SER A 287 20.31 6.50 -12.57
C SER A 287 21.53 5.96 -11.84
N TYR A 288 22.29 6.84 -11.20
CA TYR A 288 23.53 6.49 -10.49
C TYR A 288 23.30 5.40 -9.43
N GLU A 289 22.19 5.50 -8.67
CA GLU A 289 21.86 4.55 -7.59
C GLU A 289 21.65 3.11 -8.10
N LEU A 290 21.11 2.93 -9.29
CA LEU A 290 20.88 1.60 -9.86
C LEU A 290 22.11 1.06 -10.58
N ASN A 291 22.93 1.95 -11.16
CA ASN A 291 24.17 1.55 -11.84
C ASN A 291 25.19 0.94 -10.87
N THR A 292 25.28 1.43 -9.64
CA THR A 292 26.21 0.91 -8.63
C THR A 292 25.81 -0.48 -8.12
N LYS A 293 24.56 -0.91 -8.34
CA LYS A 293 23.98 -2.17 -7.87
C LYS A 293 23.66 -3.15 -9.01
N ASN A 294 24.18 -2.93 -10.19
CA ASN A 294 23.74 -3.60 -11.41
C ASN A 294 23.83 -5.14 -11.38
N GLU A 295 24.77 -5.72 -10.63
CA GLU A 295 24.95 -7.18 -10.52
C GLU A 295 23.90 -7.86 -9.65
N THR A 296 23.38 -7.18 -8.63
CA THR A 296 22.40 -7.72 -7.67
C THR A 296 20.99 -7.26 -7.95
N MET A 297 20.81 -6.19 -8.71
CA MET A 297 19.51 -5.56 -8.98
C MET A 297 18.82 -6.21 -10.19
N LYS A 298 17.85 -7.04 -9.92
CA LYS A 298 16.96 -7.64 -10.93
C LYS A 298 15.92 -6.63 -11.40
N LYS A 299 15.54 -6.71 -12.67
CA LYS A 299 14.62 -5.74 -13.30
C LYS A 299 13.50 -6.52 -13.99
N TYR A 300 12.27 -6.32 -13.55
CA TYR A 300 11.13 -7.10 -14.02
C TYR A 300 10.05 -6.23 -14.64
N ILE A 301 9.40 -6.77 -15.65
CA ILE A 301 8.16 -6.25 -16.24
C ILE A 301 7.07 -7.27 -16.00
N ILE A 302 5.92 -6.83 -15.46
CA ILE A 302 4.71 -7.63 -15.38
C ILE A 302 3.57 -6.87 -16.02
N VAL A 303 2.90 -7.48 -17.01
CA VAL A 303 1.70 -6.91 -17.63
C VAL A 303 0.51 -7.79 -17.32
N PHE A 304 -0.43 -7.26 -16.57
CA PHE A 304 -1.70 -7.92 -16.30
C PHE A 304 -2.75 -7.55 -17.35
N VAL A 305 -3.50 -8.56 -17.79
CA VAL A 305 -4.69 -8.41 -18.64
C VAL A 305 -5.89 -8.95 -17.87
N GLY A 306 -6.78 -8.07 -17.43
CA GLY A 306 -7.81 -8.50 -16.50
C GLY A 306 -7.22 -9.09 -15.24
N LYS A 307 -7.48 -10.37 -14.98
CA LYS A 307 -6.97 -11.12 -13.81
C LYS A 307 -5.67 -11.88 -14.08
N GLU A 308 -5.24 -11.98 -15.34
CA GLU A 308 -4.13 -12.83 -15.80
C GLU A 308 -2.81 -12.04 -15.87
N ALA A 309 -1.72 -12.59 -15.34
CA ALA A 309 -0.34 -12.10 -15.54
C ALA A 309 0.13 -12.52 -16.94
N LYS A 310 -0.29 -11.76 -17.96
CA LYS A 310 -0.15 -12.12 -19.38
C LYS A 310 1.28 -12.07 -19.91
N TYR A 311 2.10 -11.24 -19.31
CA TYR A 311 3.49 -11.09 -19.71
C TYR A 311 4.35 -10.85 -18.48
N ILE A 312 5.44 -11.62 -18.38
CA ILE A 312 6.45 -11.52 -17.33
C ILE A 312 7.81 -11.61 -18.01
N GLU A 313 8.72 -10.69 -17.71
CA GLU A 313 10.08 -10.68 -18.28
C GLU A 313 11.09 -10.14 -17.27
N GLU A 314 12.24 -10.79 -17.14
CA GLU A 314 13.44 -10.18 -16.56
C GLU A 314 14.18 -9.41 -17.66
N VAL A 315 14.36 -8.11 -17.49
CA VAL A 315 15.10 -7.23 -18.41
C VAL A 315 16.56 -7.18 -17.97
N LYS A 316 17.44 -7.68 -18.81
CA LYS A 316 18.90 -7.69 -18.58
C LYS A 316 19.55 -6.32 -18.70
#